data_98b3ff00a520cff494bef838f1f48839
#
_entry.id   98b3ff00a520cff494bef838f1f48839
#
_cell.length_a   1.000
_cell.length_b   1.000
_cell.length_c   1.000
_cell.angle_alpha   90.00
_cell.angle_beta   90.00
_cell.angle_gamma   90.00
#
_symmetry.space_group_name_H-M   'P 1'
#
loop_
_entity.id
_entity.type
_entity.pdbx_description
1 polymer ?
#
loop_
_entity_poly.entity_id
_entity_poly.type
_entity_poly.pdbx_seq_one_letter_code
_entity_poly.pdbx_strand_id
1 'polypeptide(L)'
;VQGKKFNGIYYFGNDNGRMVQKAGWVTCEGQQYYVDQNGKMLVNRWKDGYYLKSNGTIAKNMKTPDGQYVDWQGRKSTRSEYALSAFKSELESFVSAYGGNWSVYIKDLKTGNVVNINDREMYPASTIKAFVMASVYDQIRQGKMQYSSGVYSLLWDMITVSDNECYNELVRRQGGGSFVGGTAVVNQYLRKNGYKNTGCHSSLHPSSSAWSSDGWRNTASAKDCGILL
;
A
#
# COMPACT_ATOMS: atom_id res chain seq x y z
N VAL A 1 -6.55 8.32 44.34
CA VAL A 1 -6.88 8.03 42.92
C VAL A 1 -6.38 6.62 42.62
N GLN A 2 -7.25 5.69 42.27
CA GLN A 2 -6.86 4.33 41.86
C GLN A 2 -6.87 4.18 40.35
N GLY A 3 -5.88 3.46 39.81
CA GLY A 3 -5.75 3.21 38.39
C GLY A 3 -4.94 4.27 37.63
N LYS A 4 -4.62 3.96 36.38
CA LYS A 4 -3.87 4.87 35.46
C LYS A 4 -4.76 5.99 34.98
N LYS A 5 -4.79 7.11 35.69
CA LYS A 5 -5.55 8.28 35.24
C LYS A 5 -4.93 9.59 35.70
N PHE A 6 -5.32 10.67 34.99
CA PHE A 6 -5.04 12.02 35.42
C PHE A 6 -6.04 12.50 36.46
N ASN A 7 -5.54 13.25 37.45
CA ASN A 7 -6.34 14.11 38.29
C ASN A 7 -5.95 15.57 37.89
N GLY A 8 -6.77 16.18 37.07
CA GLY A 8 -6.37 17.42 36.40
C GLY A 8 -5.16 17.17 35.47
N ILE A 9 -4.01 17.78 35.82
CA ILE A 9 -2.77 17.70 35.04
C ILE A 9 -1.75 16.68 35.57
N TYR A 10 -2.06 15.98 36.67
CA TYR A 10 -1.14 15.02 37.29
C TYR A 10 -1.57 13.57 37.02
N TYR A 11 -0.58 12.73 36.72
CA TYR A 11 -0.78 11.34 36.40
C TYR A 11 -0.50 10.43 37.62
N PHE A 12 -1.41 9.50 37.90
CA PHE A 12 -1.32 8.54 38.98
C PHE A 12 -1.21 7.12 38.40
N GLY A 13 -0.18 6.40 38.79
CA GLY A 13 0.08 5.03 38.35
C GLY A 13 -0.84 3.98 38.98
N ASN A 14 -0.80 2.76 38.45
CA ASN A 14 -1.75 1.69 38.79
C ASN A 14 -1.63 1.10 40.18
N ASP A 15 -0.40 1.06 40.75
CA ASP A 15 -0.12 0.04 41.75
C ASP A 15 -0.48 0.47 43.18
N ASN A 16 -0.63 1.77 43.42
CA ASN A 16 -0.92 2.27 44.78
C ASN A 16 -1.60 3.65 44.79
N GLY A 17 -2.09 4.14 43.65
CA GLY A 17 -2.67 5.47 43.53
C GLY A 17 -1.69 6.61 43.76
N ARG A 18 -0.39 6.36 43.75
CA ARG A 18 0.64 7.38 43.92
C ARG A 18 0.88 8.14 42.61
N MET A 19 1.19 9.41 42.72
CA MET A 19 1.63 10.24 41.59
C MET A 19 2.95 9.71 41.04
N VAL A 20 3.05 9.64 39.71
CA VAL A 20 4.30 9.24 39.04
C VAL A 20 5.36 10.31 39.27
N GLN A 21 6.52 9.93 39.75
CA GLN A 21 7.67 10.80 40.03
C GLN A 21 8.84 10.54 39.06
N LYS A 22 8.54 10.08 37.86
CA LYS A 22 9.53 9.85 36.81
C LYS A 22 9.02 10.41 35.49
N ALA A 23 9.81 11.23 34.85
CA ALA A 23 9.49 11.76 33.54
C ALA A 23 9.40 10.62 32.49
N GLY A 24 8.39 10.68 31.63
CA GLY A 24 8.21 9.67 30.59
C GLY A 24 6.84 9.69 29.92
N TRP A 25 6.71 8.82 28.93
CA TRP A 25 5.46 8.56 28.26
C TRP A 25 4.56 7.67 29.12
N VAL A 26 3.30 8.03 29.21
CA VAL A 26 2.28 7.27 29.94
C VAL A 26 1.05 7.08 29.07
N THR A 27 0.34 5.96 29.24
CA THR A 27 -0.90 5.69 28.53
C THR A 27 -2.07 5.81 29.50
N CYS A 28 -3.05 6.62 29.16
CA CYS A 28 -4.28 6.77 29.92
C CYS A 28 -5.47 6.76 28.95
N GLU A 29 -6.45 5.88 29.18
CA GLU A 29 -7.65 5.72 28.34
C GLU A 29 -7.32 5.57 26.84
N GLY A 30 -6.30 4.76 26.53
CA GLY A 30 -5.85 4.50 25.17
C GLY A 30 -5.10 5.65 24.48
N GLN A 31 -4.90 6.80 25.17
CA GLN A 31 -4.15 7.93 24.68
C GLN A 31 -2.76 8.02 25.31
N GLN A 32 -1.77 8.51 24.57
CA GLN A 32 -0.42 8.75 25.07
C GLN A 32 -0.25 10.20 25.52
N TYR A 33 0.40 10.36 26.66
CA TYR A 33 0.76 11.63 27.28
C TYR A 33 2.21 11.59 27.71
N TYR A 34 2.84 12.74 27.84
CA TYR A 34 4.15 12.85 28.48
C TYR A 34 4.03 13.58 29.81
N VAL A 35 4.62 13.01 30.86
CA VAL A 35 4.68 13.64 32.19
C VAL A 35 6.13 13.99 32.54
N ASP A 36 6.29 15.05 33.32
CA ASP A 36 7.59 15.45 33.89
C ASP A 36 7.95 14.60 35.11
N GLN A 37 9.08 14.91 35.73
CA GLN A 37 9.55 14.22 36.94
C GLN A 37 8.63 14.34 38.16
N ASN A 38 7.70 15.29 38.14
CA ASN A 38 6.69 15.51 39.17
C ASN A 38 5.34 14.89 38.79
N GLY A 39 5.29 14.07 37.72
CA GLY A 39 4.06 13.48 37.21
C GLY A 39 3.12 14.48 36.53
N LYS A 40 3.55 15.72 36.29
CA LYS A 40 2.74 16.75 35.63
C LYS A 40 2.74 16.56 34.13
N MET A 41 1.55 16.57 33.54
CA MET A 41 1.34 16.46 32.09
C MET A 41 1.97 17.65 31.34
N LEU A 42 2.78 17.35 30.31
CA LEU A 42 3.26 18.36 29.40
C LEU A 42 2.20 18.73 28.36
N VAL A 43 2.08 20.01 28.10
CA VAL A 43 1.10 20.55 27.12
C VAL A 43 1.73 21.66 26.28
N ASN A 44 1.17 21.91 25.10
CA ASN A 44 1.53 23.00 24.21
C ASN A 44 3.04 23.06 23.88
N ARG A 45 3.65 21.90 23.68
CA ARG A 45 5.10 21.82 23.37
C ARG A 45 5.48 20.54 22.64
N TRP A 46 6.65 20.59 22.05
CA TRP A 46 7.30 19.43 21.45
C TRP A 46 7.99 18.56 22.49
N LYS A 47 7.85 17.24 22.33
CA LYS A 47 8.59 16.23 23.10
C LYS A 47 8.84 15.01 22.21
N ASP A 48 10.10 14.59 22.09
CA ASP A 48 10.54 13.42 21.33
C ASP A 48 9.97 13.37 19.88
N GLY A 49 9.88 14.53 19.20
CA GLY A 49 9.35 14.65 17.85
C GLY A 49 7.82 14.73 17.74
N TYR A 50 7.09 14.70 18.86
CA TYR A 50 5.63 14.86 18.92
C TYR A 50 5.24 16.21 19.54
N TYR A 51 4.21 16.85 19.00
CA TYR A 51 3.62 18.04 19.61
C TYR A 51 2.47 17.64 20.55
N LEU A 52 2.55 18.07 21.81
CA LEU A 52 1.52 17.84 22.81
C LEU A 52 0.55 19.05 22.81
N LYS A 53 -0.74 18.77 22.58
CA LYS A 53 -1.80 19.77 22.55
C LYS A 53 -2.08 20.35 23.95
N SER A 54 -2.98 21.33 24.06
CA SER A 54 -3.39 21.92 25.34
C SER A 54 -4.00 20.91 26.31
N ASN A 55 -4.60 19.83 25.81
CA ASN A 55 -5.12 18.72 26.60
C ASN A 55 -4.11 17.58 26.84
N GLY A 56 -2.84 17.77 26.47
CA GLY A 56 -1.74 16.82 26.65
C GLY A 56 -1.69 15.68 25.65
N THR A 57 -2.67 15.52 24.77
CA THR A 57 -2.65 14.46 23.75
C THR A 57 -1.74 14.83 22.59
N ILE A 58 -1.20 13.83 21.89
CA ILE A 58 -0.37 14.05 20.70
C ILE A 58 -1.22 14.70 19.59
N ALA A 59 -0.71 15.78 19.01
CA ALA A 59 -1.27 16.39 17.80
C ALA A 59 -1.07 15.46 16.60
N LYS A 60 -2.11 15.26 15.79
CA LYS A 60 -2.08 14.44 14.59
C LYS A 60 -2.74 15.17 13.43
N ASN A 61 -2.17 15.00 12.23
CA ASN A 61 -2.71 15.53 10.98
C ASN A 61 -3.16 16.99 11.08
N MET A 62 -2.27 17.87 11.58
CA MET A 62 -2.58 19.29 11.76
C MET A 62 -1.34 20.18 11.67
N LYS A 63 -1.58 21.46 11.47
CA LYS A 63 -0.59 22.52 11.71
C LYS A 63 -0.61 22.88 13.19
N THR A 64 0.54 22.85 13.83
CA THR A 64 0.70 23.20 15.24
C THR A 64 0.66 24.73 15.44
N PRO A 65 0.36 25.24 16.65
CA PRO A 65 0.30 26.67 16.90
C PRO A 65 1.61 27.43 16.60
N ASP A 66 2.76 26.76 16.68
CA ASP A 66 4.07 27.32 16.33
C ASP A 66 4.40 27.21 14.83
N GLY A 67 3.41 26.84 13.99
CA GLY A 67 3.52 26.86 12.55
C GLY A 67 4.13 25.60 11.91
N GLN A 68 4.50 24.61 12.70
CA GLN A 68 5.00 23.32 12.20
C GLN A 68 3.84 22.41 11.74
N TYR A 69 4.16 21.35 11.03
CA TYR A 69 3.19 20.35 10.60
C TYR A 69 3.46 19.01 11.27
N VAL A 70 2.41 18.28 11.59
CA VAL A 70 2.47 16.90 12.06
C VAL A 70 1.62 16.01 11.15
N ASP A 71 2.13 14.82 10.86
CA ASP A 71 1.42 13.82 10.07
C ASP A 71 0.31 13.11 10.87
N TRP A 72 -0.37 12.17 10.25
CA TRP A 72 -1.44 11.40 10.90
C TRP A 72 -0.93 10.47 12.03
N GLN A 73 0.38 10.19 12.08
CA GLN A 73 1.01 9.45 13.17
C GLN A 73 1.42 10.39 14.33
N GLY A 74 1.34 11.70 14.11
CA GLY A 74 1.72 12.73 15.09
C GLY A 74 3.19 13.12 15.04
N ARG A 75 3.95 12.69 14.03
CA ARG A 75 5.36 13.04 13.87
C ARG A 75 5.51 14.37 13.15
N LYS A 76 6.56 15.11 13.51
CA LYS A 76 6.92 16.33 12.77
C LYS A 76 7.13 16.01 11.29
N SER A 77 6.50 16.79 10.41
CA SER A 77 6.54 16.60 8.97
C SER A 77 6.76 17.92 8.25
N THR A 78 7.14 17.84 6.99
CA THR A 78 7.12 18.99 6.09
C THR A 78 5.69 19.34 5.69
N ARG A 79 5.50 20.56 5.13
CA ARG A 79 4.19 20.97 4.58
C ARG A 79 3.72 19.99 3.50
N SER A 80 4.63 19.51 2.65
CA SER A 80 4.33 18.57 1.57
C SER A 80 3.88 17.21 2.10
N GLU A 81 4.62 16.65 3.06
CA GLU A 81 4.28 15.37 3.69
C GLU A 81 2.94 15.45 4.44
N TYR A 82 2.70 16.57 5.14
CA TYR A 82 1.41 16.84 5.79
C TYR A 82 0.26 16.85 4.76
N ALA A 83 0.41 17.59 3.66
CA ALA A 83 -0.62 17.67 2.63
C ALA A 83 -0.91 16.29 2.00
N LEU A 84 0.14 15.47 1.77
CA LEU A 84 0.00 14.11 1.28
C LEU A 84 -0.72 13.20 2.29
N SER A 85 -0.37 13.33 3.57
CA SER A 85 -1.00 12.60 4.66
C SER A 85 -2.49 12.95 4.82
N ALA A 86 -2.82 14.24 4.75
CA ALA A 86 -4.20 14.73 4.78
C ALA A 86 -5.01 14.19 3.59
N PHE A 87 -4.46 14.29 2.38
CA PHE A 87 -5.07 13.76 1.16
C PHE A 87 -5.32 12.25 1.25
N LYS A 88 -4.34 11.49 1.76
CA LYS A 88 -4.51 10.05 1.97
C LYS A 88 -5.69 9.75 2.91
N SER A 89 -5.78 10.46 4.03
CA SER A 89 -6.85 10.26 5.02
C SER A 89 -8.24 10.61 4.46
N GLU A 90 -8.32 11.69 3.68
CA GLU A 90 -9.55 12.07 2.97
C GLU A 90 -9.97 10.99 1.96
N LEU A 91 -9.02 10.48 1.18
CA LEU A 91 -9.27 9.44 0.19
C LEU A 91 -9.70 8.11 0.84
N GLU A 92 -9.07 7.72 1.96
CA GLU A 92 -9.49 6.54 2.74
C GLU A 92 -10.92 6.68 3.25
N SER A 93 -11.29 7.85 3.75
CA SER A 93 -12.66 8.14 4.18
C SER A 93 -13.63 8.11 3.01
N PHE A 94 -13.25 8.68 1.87
CA PHE A 94 -14.06 8.69 0.66
C PHE A 94 -14.36 7.27 0.17
N VAL A 95 -13.32 6.44 -0.05
CA VAL A 95 -13.53 5.07 -0.58
C VAL A 95 -14.28 4.18 0.42
N SER A 96 -14.08 4.36 1.73
CA SER A 96 -14.79 3.58 2.74
C SER A 96 -16.29 3.84 2.77
N ALA A 97 -16.74 5.03 2.36
CA ALA A 97 -18.16 5.39 2.29
C ALA A 97 -18.93 4.58 1.23
N TYR A 98 -18.25 4.05 0.22
CA TYR A 98 -18.89 3.25 -0.84
C TYR A 98 -18.97 1.75 -0.51
N GLY A 99 -18.39 1.31 0.59
CA GLY A 99 -18.29 -0.12 0.93
C GLY A 99 -17.44 -0.92 -0.06
N GLY A 100 -17.39 -2.24 0.11
CA GLY A 100 -16.61 -3.13 -0.77
C GLY A 100 -15.10 -3.13 -0.48
N ASN A 101 -14.33 -3.65 -1.42
CA ASN A 101 -12.89 -3.80 -1.32
C ASN A 101 -12.19 -2.81 -2.27
N TRP A 102 -11.49 -1.86 -1.71
CA TRP A 102 -10.73 -0.87 -2.44
C TRP A 102 -9.22 -1.04 -2.25
N SER A 103 -8.49 -0.86 -3.33
CA SER A 103 -7.04 -0.68 -3.33
C SER A 103 -6.74 0.53 -4.22
N VAL A 104 -5.97 1.48 -3.72
CA VAL A 104 -5.68 2.72 -4.44
C VAL A 104 -4.18 2.98 -4.43
N TYR A 105 -3.64 3.29 -5.61
CA TYR A 105 -2.27 3.75 -5.76
C TYR A 105 -2.25 5.02 -6.62
N ILE A 106 -1.66 6.07 -6.09
CA ILE A 106 -1.47 7.34 -6.79
C ILE A 106 -0.01 7.74 -6.66
N LYS A 107 0.62 8.11 -7.77
CA LYS A 107 2.00 8.60 -7.80
C LYS A 107 2.04 9.94 -8.54
N ASP A 108 2.53 10.97 -7.86
CA ASP A 108 2.89 12.22 -8.52
C ASP A 108 4.23 12.04 -9.23
N LEU A 109 4.20 12.05 -10.55
CA LEU A 109 5.38 11.79 -11.40
C LEU A 109 6.41 12.92 -11.29
N LYS A 110 6.01 14.13 -10.88
CA LYS A 110 6.92 15.28 -10.73
C LYS A 110 7.70 15.24 -9.42
N THR A 111 7.04 14.87 -8.32
CA THR A 111 7.64 14.89 -6.99
C THR A 111 8.07 13.50 -6.51
N GLY A 112 7.58 12.44 -7.15
CA GLY A 112 7.76 11.07 -6.70
C GLY A 112 6.89 10.68 -5.49
N ASN A 113 6.06 11.58 -4.99
CA ASN A 113 5.17 11.31 -3.85
C ASN A 113 4.15 10.22 -4.19
N VAL A 114 3.88 9.36 -3.21
CA VAL A 114 3.00 8.21 -3.38
C VAL A 114 1.93 8.18 -2.29
N VAL A 115 0.69 7.96 -2.70
CA VAL A 115 -0.39 7.47 -1.83
C VAL A 115 -0.66 6.01 -2.18
N ASN A 116 -0.61 5.15 -1.19
CA ASN A 116 -0.90 3.72 -1.32
C ASN A 116 -1.85 3.31 -0.20
N ILE A 117 -3.03 2.82 -0.59
CA ILE A 117 -4.09 2.41 0.33
C ILE A 117 -4.41 0.95 0.03
N ASN A 118 -4.34 0.11 1.07
CA ASN A 118 -4.75 -1.27 1.03
C ASN A 118 -4.05 -2.07 -0.09
N ASP A 119 -2.70 -2.04 -0.09
CA ASP A 119 -1.87 -2.78 -1.04
C ASP A 119 -2.00 -4.29 -0.81
N ARG A 120 -2.80 -4.95 -1.62
CA ARG A 120 -3.09 -6.38 -1.53
C ARG A 120 -3.47 -6.97 -2.88
N GLU A 121 -3.44 -8.27 -2.97
CA GLU A 121 -3.98 -9.03 -4.10
C GLU A 121 -5.47 -8.79 -4.29
N MET A 122 -5.85 -8.50 -5.52
CA MET A 122 -7.24 -8.36 -5.96
C MET A 122 -7.43 -9.05 -7.29
N TYR A 123 -8.68 -9.37 -7.63
CA TYR A 123 -8.99 -9.90 -8.95
C TYR A 123 -8.74 -8.84 -10.03
N PRO A 124 -7.82 -9.10 -10.98
CA PRO A 124 -7.32 -8.07 -11.89
C PRO A 124 -8.19 -7.87 -13.14
N ALA A 125 -9.12 -8.77 -13.41
CA ALA A 125 -9.77 -8.85 -14.72
C ALA A 125 -8.72 -8.77 -15.87
N SER A 126 -8.92 -7.92 -16.85
CA SER A 126 -8.00 -7.77 -18.00
C SER A 126 -6.72 -6.99 -17.69
N THR A 127 -6.57 -6.38 -16.52
CA THR A 127 -5.32 -5.65 -16.18
C THR A 127 -4.11 -6.58 -16.12
N ILE A 128 -4.30 -7.88 -15.87
CA ILE A 128 -3.21 -8.87 -15.93
C ILE A 128 -2.50 -8.91 -17.30
N LYS A 129 -3.20 -8.54 -18.37
CA LYS A 129 -2.66 -8.54 -19.74
C LYS A 129 -1.47 -7.61 -19.93
N ALA A 130 -1.48 -6.48 -19.23
CA ALA A 130 -0.34 -5.54 -19.25
C ALA A 130 0.94 -6.17 -18.67
N PHE A 131 0.81 -6.95 -17.60
CA PHE A 131 1.94 -7.68 -17.01
C PHE A 131 2.44 -8.80 -17.92
N VAL A 132 1.54 -9.52 -18.58
CA VAL A 132 1.91 -10.54 -19.57
C VAL A 132 2.60 -9.90 -20.77
N MET A 133 2.13 -8.75 -21.27
CA MET A 133 2.82 -8.00 -22.31
C MET A 133 4.24 -7.63 -21.91
N ALA A 134 4.43 -7.10 -20.70
CA ALA A 134 5.74 -6.75 -20.19
C ALA A 134 6.68 -7.97 -20.09
N SER A 135 6.16 -9.11 -19.65
CA SER A 135 6.90 -10.38 -19.61
C SER A 135 7.27 -10.87 -21.02
N VAL A 136 6.38 -10.75 -22.01
CA VAL A 136 6.69 -11.09 -23.42
C VAL A 136 7.84 -10.24 -23.94
N TYR A 137 7.80 -8.92 -23.73
CA TYR A 137 8.90 -8.03 -24.14
C TYR A 137 10.22 -8.36 -23.42
N ASP A 138 10.17 -8.78 -22.14
CA ASP A 138 11.37 -9.24 -21.44
C ASP A 138 11.94 -10.53 -22.06
N GLN A 139 11.09 -11.49 -22.46
CA GLN A 139 11.52 -12.70 -23.19
C GLN A 139 12.14 -12.35 -24.56
N ILE A 140 11.55 -11.39 -25.31
CA ILE A 140 12.09 -10.90 -26.58
C ILE A 140 13.47 -10.25 -26.35
N ARG A 141 13.58 -9.37 -25.36
CA ARG A 141 14.85 -8.69 -25.01
C ARG A 141 15.95 -9.68 -24.60
N GLN A 142 15.57 -10.81 -23.99
CA GLN A 142 16.51 -11.87 -23.63
C GLN A 142 16.85 -12.84 -24.78
N GLY A 143 16.28 -12.64 -25.97
CA GLY A 143 16.45 -13.54 -27.11
C GLY A 143 15.75 -14.90 -26.97
N LYS A 144 14.87 -15.05 -25.96
CA LYS A 144 14.13 -16.30 -25.71
C LYS A 144 12.84 -16.42 -26.51
N MET A 145 12.34 -15.32 -27.04
CA MET A 145 11.18 -15.26 -27.93
C MET A 145 11.49 -14.34 -29.10
N GLN A 146 11.16 -14.79 -30.30
CA GLN A 146 11.34 -13.96 -31.51
C GLN A 146 10.17 -12.97 -31.63
N TYR A 147 10.48 -11.70 -31.88
CA TYR A 147 9.49 -10.69 -32.23
C TYR A 147 9.05 -10.86 -33.69
N SER A 148 8.08 -11.71 -33.92
CA SER A 148 7.51 -11.96 -35.25
C SER A 148 6.21 -11.17 -35.47
N SER A 149 5.75 -11.07 -36.73
CA SER A 149 4.43 -10.49 -37.03
C SER A 149 3.29 -11.16 -36.26
N GLY A 150 3.36 -12.50 -36.07
CA GLY A 150 2.38 -13.24 -35.27
C GLY A 150 2.40 -12.88 -33.79
N VAL A 151 3.59 -12.62 -33.18
CA VAL A 151 3.67 -12.15 -31.80
C VAL A 151 3.15 -10.71 -31.70
N TYR A 152 3.48 -9.86 -32.67
CA TYR A 152 2.96 -8.50 -32.73
C TYR A 152 1.42 -8.46 -32.78
N SER A 153 0.79 -9.23 -33.67
CA SER A 153 -0.68 -9.28 -33.76
C SER A 153 -1.32 -9.75 -32.46
N LEU A 154 -0.78 -10.79 -31.81
CA LEU A 154 -1.29 -11.25 -30.51
C LEU A 154 -1.18 -10.17 -29.42
N LEU A 155 -0.05 -9.47 -29.34
CA LEU A 155 0.13 -8.35 -28.40
C LEU A 155 -0.84 -7.21 -28.68
N TRP A 156 -1.00 -6.85 -29.96
CA TRP A 156 -1.90 -5.80 -30.40
C TRP A 156 -3.35 -6.10 -29.99
N ASP A 157 -3.87 -7.26 -30.38
CA ASP A 157 -5.26 -7.64 -30.08
C ASP A 157 -5.49 -7.84 -28.57
N MET A 158 -4.53 -8.43 -27.87
CA MET A 158 -4.61 -8.58 -26.42
C MET A 158 -4.79 -7.23 -25.71
N ILE A 159 -4.12 -6.19 -26.16
CA ILE A 159 -4.13 -4.88 -25.48
C ILE A 159 -5.21 -3.95 -26.03
N THR A 160 -5.41 -3.86 -27.35
CA THR A 160 -6.32 -2.88 -27.95
C THR A 160 -7.78 -3.26 -27.88
N VAL A 161 -8.10 -4.55 -28.07
CA VAL A 161 -9.46 -5.08 -27.98
C VAL A 161 -9.67 -6.02 -26.78
N SER A 162 -8.64 -6.15 -25.95
CA SER A 162 -8.68 -6.99 -24.75
C SER A 162 -8.97 -8.47 -25.03
N ASP A 163 -8.42 -9.00 -26.14
CA ASP A 163 -8.64 -10.37 -26.52
C ASP A 163 -8.05 -11.37 -25.51
N ASN A 164 -8.89 -12.32 -25.07
CA ASN A 164 -8.55 -13.31 -24.06
C ASN A 164 -7.75 -14.48 -24.62
N GLU A 165 -8.03 -14.90 -25.86
CA GLU A 165 -7.30 -16.00 -26.48
C GLU A 165 -5.88 -15.56 -26.88
N CYS A 166 -5.70 -14.30 -27.25
CA CYS A 166 -4.37 -13.72 -27.46
C CYS A 166 -3.53 -13.73 -26.15
N TYR A 167 -4.15 -13.41 -25.01
CA TYR A 167 -3.50 -13.58 -23.72
C TYR A 167 -3.13 -15.03 -23.45
N ASN A 168 -4.07 -15.97 -23.61
CA ASN A 168 -3.85 -17.39 -23.37
C ASN A 168 -2.71 -17.94 -24.25
N GLU A 169 -2.69 -17.55 -25.53
CA GLU A 169 -1.65 -17.96 -26.47
C GLU A 169 -0.28 -17.36 -26.14
N LEU A 170 -0.21 -16.08 -25.76
CA LEU A 170 1.04 -15.46 -25.37
C LEU A 170 1.63 -16.08 -24.10
N VAL A 171 0.80 -16.41 -23.11
CA VAL A 171 1.27 -17.16 -21.94
C VAL A 171 1.79 -18.54 -22.37
N ARG A 172 1.06 -19.28 -23.22
CA ARG A 172 1.48 -20.60 -23.71
C ARG A 172 2.81 -20.54 -24.46
N ARG A 173 3.01 -19.56 -25.31
CA ARG A 173 4.26 -19.38 -26.08
C ARG A 173 5.45 -19.15 -25.16
N GLN A 174 5.31 -18.38 -24.10
CA GLN A 174 6.38 -18.17 -23.12
C GLN A 174 6.80 -19.49 -22.44
N GLY A 175 5.89 -20.46 -22.32
CA GLY A 175 6.13 -21.77 -21.74
C GLY A 175 6.49 -22.87 -22.76
N GLY A 176 6.93 -22.52 -23.97
CA GLY A 176 7.28 -23.51 -25.00
C GLY A 176 6.10 -24.34 -25.47
N GLY A 177 4.88 -23.80 -25.47
CA GLY A 177 3.62 -24.46 -25.84
C GLY A 177 2.80 -24.93 -24.61
N SER A 178 3.34 -24.85 -23.40
CA SER A 178 2.64 -25.16 -22.15
C SER A 178 2.11 -23.91 -21.46
N PHE A 179 0.80 -23.87 -21.15
CA PHE A 179 0.22 -22.76 -20.38
C PHE A 179 0.82 -22.71 -18.96
N VAL A 180 0.92 -23.86 -18.28
CA VAL A 180 1.51 -23.97 -16.94
C VAL A 180 2.97 -23.54 -16.95
N GLY A 181 3.75 -23.93 -17.96
CA GLY A 181 5.11 -23.45 -18.17
C GLY A 181 5.16 -21.93 -18.36
N GLY A 182 4.21 -21.40 -19.11
CA GLY A 182 4.09 -19.95 -19.35
C GLY A 182 3.78 -19.15 -18.10
N THR A 183 2.86 -19.62 -17.26
CA THR A 183 2.57 -18.95 -15.97
C THR A 183 3.80 -18.91 -15.07
N ALA A 184 4.62 -19.97 -15.07
CA ALA A 184 5.88 -19.98 -14.32
C ALA A 184 6.87 -18.91 -14.83
N VAL A 185 6.98 -18.72 -16.15
CA VAL A 185 7.83 -17.69 -16.76
C VAL A 185 7.33 -16.28 -16.40
N VAL A 186 6.02 -16.04 -16.57
CA VAL A 186 5.41 -14.74 -16.19
C VAL A 186 5.64 -14.46 -14.71
N ASN A 187 5.36 -15.42 -13.83
CA ASN A 187 5.53 -15.23 -12.38
C ASN A 187 7.01 -15.05 -11.98
N GLN A 188 7.95 -15.66 -12.69
CA GLN A 188 9.36 -15.37 -12.50
C GLN A 188 9.71 -13.91 -12.86
N TYR A 189 9.18 -13.40 -13.99
CA TYR A 189 9.31 -12.00 -14.38
C TYR A 189 8.72 -11.06 -13.31
N LEU A 190 7.51 -11.34 -12.83
CA LEU A 190 6.83 -10.52 -11.82
C LEU A 190 7.67 -10.44 -10.53
N ARG A 191 8.12 -11.56 -10.00
CA ARG A 191 8.97 -11.59 -8.79
C ARG A 191 10.27 -10.84 -8.98
N LYS A 192 10.96 -11.03 -10.12
CA LYS A 192 12.24 -10.37 -10.43
C LYS A 192 12.10 -8.85 -10.48
N ASN A 193 10.95 -8.34 -10.92
CA ASN A 193 10.67 -6.91 -11.04
C ASN A 193 9.93 -6.31 -9.83
N GLY A 194 9.76 -7.09 -8.74
CA GLY A 194 9.25 -6.59 -7.47
C GLY A 194 7.73 -6.43 -7.39
N TYR A 195 6.97 -7.00 -8.34
CA TYR A 195 5.50 -7.08 -8.29
C TYR A 195 5.09 -8.14 -7.27
N LYS A 196 4.78 -7.69 -6.05
CA LYS A 196 4.61 -8.59 -4.89
C LYS A 196 3.20 -9.18 -4.78
N ASN A 197 2.22 -8.45 -5.28
CA ASN A 197 0.80 -8.79 -5.17
C ASN A 197 0.16 -9.03 -6.55
N THR A 198 0.98 -9.46 -7.53
CA THR A 198 0.54 -9.80 -8.88
C THR A 198 0.98 -11.20 -9.24
N GLY A 199 0.06 -11.99 -9.75
CA GLY A 199 0.30 -13.37 -10.16
C GLY A 199 -0.51 -13.77 -11.40
N CYS A 200 0.17 -14.46 -12.31
CA CYS A 200 -0.44 -15.10 -13.48
C CYS A 200 -0.66 -16.59 -13.16
N HIS A 201 -1.92 -17.00 -13.04
CA HIS A 201 -2.28 -18.34 -12.55
C HIS A 201 -3.27 -19.07 -13.43
N SER A 202 -4.15 -18.37 -14.14
CA SER A 202 -5.22 -18.99 -14.92
C SER A 202 -5.37 -18.37 -16.30
N SER A 203 -5.85 -19.16 -17.24
CA SER A 203 -6.32 -18.69 -18.53
C SER A 203 -7.60 -17.86 -18.39
N LEU A 204 -7.93 -17.10 -19.44
CA LEU A 204 -9.12 -16.28 -19.52
C LEU A 204 -10.17 -16.95 -20.40
N HIS A 205 -11.45 -16.73 -20.08
CA HIS A 205 -12.58 -17.25 -20.84
C HIS A 205 -12.54 -16.77 -22.32
N PRO A 206 -12.93 -17.60 -23.34
CA PRO A 206 -13.62 -18.88 -23.19
C PRO A 206 -12.74 -20.10 -22.89
N SER A 207 -11.42 -20.06 -23.17
CA SER A 207 -10.52 -21.19 -22.93
C SER A 207 -9.98 -21.21 -21.47
N SER A 208 -10.86 -20.96 -20.50
CA SER A 208 -10.52 -20.79 -19.09
C SER A 208 -10.29 -22.09 -18.30
N SER A 209 -10.01 -23.19 -19.00
CA SER A 209 -9.74 -24.51 -18.40
C SER A 209 -8.26 -24.71 -18.02
N ALA A 210 -7.33 -23.89 -18.54
CA ALA A 210 -5.93 -23.99 -18.23
C ALA A 210 -5.58 -23.16 -16.97
N TRP A 211 -4.83 -23.78 -16.06
CA TRP A 211 -4.41 -23.20 -14.78
C TRP A 211 -2.90 -23.37 -14.59
N SER A 212 -2.32 -22.57 -13.71
CA SER A 212 -0.97 -22.83 -13.21
C SER A 212 -0.93 -24.10 -12.35
N SER A 213 0.25 -24.52 -11.96
CA SER A 213 0.42 -25.70 -11.09
C SER A 213 -0.18 -25.52 -9.69
N ASP A 214 -0.41 -24.29 -9.25
CA ASP A 214 -1.00 -23.96 -7.94
C ASP A 214 -2.54 -23.86 -7.95
N GLY A 215 -3.16 -23.83 -9.13
CA GLY A 215 -4.61 -23.77 -9.30
C GLY A 215 -5.27 -22.45 -8.88
N TRP A 216 -4.50 -21.39 -8.64
CA TRP A 216 -5.00 -20.09 -8.20
C TRP A 216 -5.54 -19.24 -9.35
N ARG A 217 -6.32 -18.22 -9.03
CA ARG A 217 -6.77 -17.20 -9.99
C ARG A 217 -5.72 -16.12 -10.16
N ASN A 218 -5.74 -15.45 -11.32
CA ASN A 218 -4.92 -14.27 -11.55
C ASN A 218 -5.17 -13.22 -10.47
N THR A 219 -4.11 -12.55 -10.03
CA THR A 219 -4.14 -11.46 -9.06
C THR A 219 -3.36 -10.25 -9.55
N ALA A 220 -3.69 -9.06 -9.07
CA ALA A 220 -2.87 -7.86 -9.16
C ALA A 220 -3.23 -6.90 -8.03
N SER A 221 -2.29 -6.02 -7.64
CA SER A 221 -2.57 -4.89 -6.76
C SER A 221 -2.56 -3.57 -7.53
N ALA A 222 -3.27 -2.57 -7.00
CA ALA A 222 -3.24 -1.22 -7.56
C ALA A 222 -1.81 -0.66 -7.58
N LYS A 223 -1.01 -0.96 -6.56
CA LYS A 223 0.39 -0.56 -6.49
C LYS A 223 1.24 -1.20 -7.59
N ASP A 224 1.10 -2.51 -7.80
CA ASP A 224 1.87 -3.18 -8.85
C ASP A 224 1.48 -2.65 -10.24
N CYS A 225 0.19 -2.36 -10.46
CA CYS A 225 -0.27 -1.69 -11.68
C CYS A 225 0.38 -0.31 -11.85
N GLY A 226 0.42 0.50 -10.79
CA GLY A 226 1.04 1.82 -10.84
C GLY A 226 2.58 1.83 -10.89
N ILE A 227 3.23 0.70 -10.59
CA ILE A 227 4.68 0.53 -10.78
C ILE A 227 4.97 0.10 -12.23
N LEU A 228 4.08 -0.65 -12.84
CA LEU A 228 4.21 -1.10 -14.23
C LEU A 228 4.12 0.06 -15.23
N LEU A 229 3.27 1.07 -14.95
CA LEU A 229 3.05 2.25 -15.78
C LEU A 229 4.09 3.35 -15.54
#